data_0fad565e709430b2785a657739c45ea4
#
_entry.id   0fad565e709430b2785a657739c45ea4
#
_cell.length_a   1.000
_cell.length_b   1.000
_cell.length_c   1.000
_cell.angle_alpha   90.00
_cell.angle_beta   90.00
_cell.angle_gamma   90.00
#
_symmetry.space_group_name_H-M   'P 1'
#
loop_
_entity.id
_entity.type
_entity.pdbx_description
1 polymer ?
#
loop_
_entity_poly.entity_id
_entity_poly.type
_entity_poly.pdbx_seq_one_letter_code
_entity_poly.pdbx_strand_id
1 'polypeptide(L)'
;MAEHEASAEGLGAMSAPLAGEASSVATASAGASGPAAAIACVVEGPGAAPGAAARLSHRLGVPLEHGLAQVDQGASALLVDGQGVSLVRDGMRLKGDFERMARRIRPDALGRELLVRAARIKGGSGGLTAVDATAGLGEDALLLAAAGFSVTLCERDPVIAALLRDSLDRAAASAVLARAVERMRLVEGDSVDVLHRLDASPDVVLLDPMFPGGKRAAAKKKLQLIQTLEAPCDDEGKLVAAAMAAGPRKVVIKRPAKGPWLAGIEPDYSLCGKAVRYDCLVAPRYGRHRGAC
;
A
#
# COMPACT_ATOMS: atom_id res chain seq x y z
N MET A 1 2.42 -38.08 -73.85
CA MET A 1 3.12 -37.05 -74.66
C MET A 1 3.32 -35.84 -73.80
N ALA A 2 4.61 -35.51 -73.61
CA ALA A 2 5.22 -34.24 -73.21
C ALA A 2 4.82 -33.71 -71.83
N GLU A 3 5.67 -33.85 -70.80
CA GLU A 3 6.87 -33.04 -70.49
C GLU A 3 6.55 -31.54 -70.34
N HIS A 4 6.64 -31.02 -69.14
CA HIS A 4 7.61 -29.98 -68.85
C HIS A 4 7.80 -29.77 -67.32
N GLU A 5 9.04 -30.02 -66.90
CA GLU A 5 9.63 -29.55 -65.68
C GLU A 5 9.69 -28.02 -65.61
N ALA A 6 9.56 -27.45 -64.46
CA ALA A 6 10.31 -26.25 -64.08
C ALA A 6 10.39 -26.14 -62.56
N SER A 7 11.61 -26.25 -62.09
CA SER A 7 12.09 -25.89 -60.75
C SER A 7 11.88 -24.43 -60.42
N ALA A 8 11.60 -24.10 -59.16
CA ALA A 8 12.06 -22.89 -58.56
C ALA A 8 12.15 -23.04 -57.03
N GLU A 9 13.37 -22.91 -56.57
CA GLU A 9 13.88 -22.70 -55.25
C GLU A 9 13.00 -21.76 -54.40
N GLY A 10 12.68 -22.06 -53.16
CA GLY A 10 13.53 -21.86 -52.00
C GLY A 10 13.42 -20.47 -51.43
N LEU A 11 12.73 -20.32 -50.32
CA LEU A 11 13.05 -19.29 -49.33
C LEU A 11 12.35 -19.67 -48.03
N GLY A 12 13.11 -20.27 -47.14
CA GLY A 12 12.72 -20.53 -45.74
C GLY A 12 12.61 -19.25 -44.99
N ALA A 13 11.43 -18.96 -44.50
CA ALA A 13 11.18 -17.94 -43.48
C ALA A 13 11.32 -18.60 -42.11
N MET A 14 12.51 -18.48 -41.52
CA MET A 14 12.72 -18.78 -40.09
C MET A 14 11.96 -17.72 -39.27
N SER A 15 10.87 -18.11 -38.63
CA SER A 15 10.26 -17.37 -37.51
C SER A 15 11.15 -17.50 -36.28
N ALA A 16 11.83 -16.42 -35.94
CA ALA A 16 12.49 -16.26 -34.65
C ALA A 16 11.45 -16.02 -33.55
N PRO A 17 11.58 -16.60 -32.35
CA PRO A 17 10.73 -16.27 -31.22
C PRO A 17 11.11 -14.88 -30.69
N LEU A 18 10.11 -14.03 -30.52
CA LEU A 18 10.24 -12.75 -29.83
C LEU A 18 10.60 -13.03 -28.36
N ALA A 19 11.86 -12.81 -28.02
CA ALA A 19 12.32 -12.74 -26.64
C ALA A 19 11.66 -11.53 -25.98
N GLY A 20 10.79 -11.81 -25.00
CA GLY A 20 10.25 -10.80 -24.12
C GLY A 20 11.39 -10.13 -23.35
N GLU A 21 11.60 -8.85 -23.60
CA GLU A 21 12.48 -8.01 -22.82
C GLU A 21 11.94 -7.94 -21.39
N ALA A 22 12.64 -8.58 -20.46
CA ALA A 22 12.48 -8.37 -19.04
C ALA A 22 12.89 -6.91 -18.76
N SER A 23 11.88 -6.07 -18.55
CA SER A 23 12.07 -4.70 -18.07
C SER A 23 12.84 -4.74 -16.76
N SER A 24 14.10 -4.33 -16.82
CA SER A 24 14.95 -4.14 -15.65
C SER A 24 14.34 -3.05 -14.78
N VAL A 25 13.78 -3.47 -13.65
CA VAL A 25 13.39 -2.56 -12.58
C VAL A 25 14.67 -1.89 -12.07
N ALA A 26 14.86 -0.63 -12.45
CA ALA A 26 15.89 0.21 -11.90
C ALA A 26 15.64 0.36 -10.39
N THR A 27 16.46 -0.33 -9.59
CA THR A 27 16.60 -0.07 -8.16
C THR A 27 17.30 1.27 -8.01
N ALA A 28 16.51 2.34 -7.91
CA ALA A 28 17.01 3.59 -7.41
C ALA A 28 17.33 3.41 -5.91
N SER A 29 18.60 3.18 -5.59
CA SER A 29 19.10 3.29 -4.22
C SER A 29 19.09 4.77 -3.84
N ALA A 30 17.96 5.26 -3.38
CA ALA A 30 17.90 6.49 -2.63
C ALA A 30 18.38 6.17 -1.21
N GLY A 31 19.49 6.77 -0.80
CA GLY A 31 20.03 6.63 0.54
C GLY A 31 18.98 7.02 1.58
N ALA A 32 18.39 6.04 2.22
CA ALA A 32 17.49 6.22 3.34
C ALA A 32 18.33 6.51 4.59
N SER A 33 18.62 7.78 4.80
CA SER A 33 19.02 8.29 6.11
C SER A 33 17.77 8.73 6.88
N GLY A 34 17.06 7.76 7.44
CA GLY A 34 15.98 7.99 8.39
C GLY A 34 16.02 6.86 9.43
N PRO A 35 15.62 7.09 10.67
CA PRO A 35 15.95 6.21 11.77
C PRO A 35 15.27 4.86 11.62
N ALA A 36 16.04 3.83 11.33
CA ALA A 36 15.68 2.44 11.63
C ALA A 36 15.60 2.20 13.16
N ALA A 37 15.40 3.28 13.91
CA ALA A 37 15.52 3.34 15.37
C ALA A 37 14.37 2.66 16.11
N ALA A 38 13.41 2.06 15.42
CA ALA A 38 12.24 1.50 16.07
C ALA A 38 12.35 0.01 16.40
N ILE A 39 13.33 -0.72 15.84
CA ILE A 39 13.59 -2.13 16.15
C ILE A 39 15.06 -2.37 16.48
N ALA A 40 15.30 -3.27 17.45
CA ALA A 40 16.65 -3.63 17.87
C ALA A 40 17.33 -4.60 16.87
N CYS A 41 16.57 -5.53 16.30
CA CYS A 41 17.12 -6.59 15.44
C CYS A 41 16.05 -7.25 14.58
N VAL A 42 16.50 -8.07 13.64
CA VAL A 42 15.70 -9.12 12.99
C VAL A 42 16.02 -10.45 13.65
N VAL A 43 15.02 -11.24 13.96
CA VAL A 43 15.15 -12.56 14.58
C VAL A 43 14.78 -13.65 13.59
N GLU A 44 15.67 -14.60 13.38
CA GLU A 44 15.37 -15.82 12.64
C GLU A 44 14.66 -16.82 13.56
N GLY A 45 13.43 -17.15 13.21
CA GLY A 45 12.60 -18.11 13.92
C GLY A 45 12.42 -19.43 13.20
N PRO A 46 11.73 -20.40 13.82
CA PRO A 46 11.50 -21.72 13.24
C PRO A 46 10.74 -21.64 11.92
N GLY A 47 11.21 -22.40 10.92
CA GLY A 47 10.56 -22.49 9.61
C GLY A 47 10.73 -21.26 8.73
N ALA A 48 11.61 -20.34 9.08
CA ALA A 48 11.97 -19.23 8.20
C ALA A 48 12.53 -19.76 6.87
N ALA A 49 12.14 -19.15 5.76
CA ALA A 49 12.74 -19.48 4.47
C ALA A 49 14.24 -19.14 4.48
N PRO A 50 15.10 -20.00 3.87
CA PRO A 50 16.54 -19.81 3.92
C PRO A 50 17.00 -18.41 3.52
N GLY A 51 17.73 -17.75 4.42
CA GLY A 51 18.28 -16.41 4.24
C GLY A 51 17.25 -15.26 4.26
N ALA A 52 15.96 -15.51 4.49
CA ALA A 52 14.95 -14.43 4.52
C ALA A 52 15.22 -13.44 5.64
N ALA A 53 15.53 -13.92 6.83
CA ALA A 53 15.86 -13.08 7.98
C ALA A 53 17.14 -12.27 7.72
N ALA A 54 18.18 -12.88 7.15
CA ALA A 54 19.43 -12.20 6.82
C ALA A 54 19.23 -11.10 5.77
N ARG A 55 18.44 -11.35 4.73
CA ARG A 55 18.12 -10.31 3.73
C ARG A 55 17.34 -9.14 4.36
N LEU A 56 16.42 -9.43 5.26
CA LEU A 56 15.65 -8.39 5.95
C LEU A 56 16.53 -7.58 6.89
N SER A 57 17.38 -8.23 7.71
CA SER A 57 18.37 -7.61 8.57
C SER A 57 19.29 -6.66 7.78
N HIS A 58 19.87 -7.14 6.69
CA HIS A 58 20.73 -6.34 5.81
C HIS A 58 19.98 -5.12 5.23
N ARG A 59 18.74 -5.31 4.74
CA ARG A 59 17.93 -4.22 4.18
C ARG A 59 17.61 -3.14 5.21
N LEU A 60 17.35 -3.52 6.44
CA LEU A 60 17.01 -2.60 7.52
C LEU A 60 18.23 -2.04 8.26
N GLY A 61 19.43 -2.58 8.01
CA GLY A 61 20.66 -2.16 8.66
C GLY A 61 20.70 -2.47 10.16
N VAL A 62 20.03 -3.55 10.60
CA VAL A 62 19.96 -3.96 12.01
C VAL A 62 20.54 -5.36 12.21
N PRO A 63 21.01 -5.74 13.42
CA PRO A 63 21.55 -7.07 13.72
C PRO A 63 20.58 -8.20 13.35
N LEU A 64 21.14 -9.37 13.02
CA LEU A 64 20.43 -10.64 12.90
C LEU A 64 20.66 -11.45 14.17
N GLU A 65 19.58 -11.94 14.79
CA GLU A 65 19.60 -12.79 15.97
C GLU A 65 18.95 -14.15 15.69
N HIS A 66 19.39 -15.18 16.38
CA HIS A 66 18.90 -16.55 16.24
C HIS A 66 18.11 -16.98 17.47
N GLY A 67 16.95 -16.35 17.67
CA GLY A 67 16.02 -16.65 18.75
C GLY A 67 15.60 -15.43 19.56
N LEU A 68 14.34 -15.43 20.00
CA LEU A 68 13.76 -14.31 20.75
C LEU A 68 14.37 -14.07 22.12
N ALA A 69 15.10 -15.05 22.68
CA ALA A 69 15.77 -14.92 23.97
C ALA A 69 16.91 -13.87 23.95
N GLN A 70 17.38 -13.48 22.78
CA GLN A 70 18.42 -12.48 22.58
C GLN A 70 17.87 -11.05 22.45
N VAL A 71 16.53 -10.90 22.44
CA VAL A 71 15.89 -9.59 22.36
C VAL A 71 15.68 -9.04 23.77
N ASP A 72 16.24 -7.87 24.04
CA ASP A 72 16.10 -7.20 25.33
C ASP A 72 14.63 -6.93 25.69
N GLN A 73 14.32 -6.97 26.98
CA GLN A 73 12.99 -6.63 27.46
C GLN A 73 12.64 -5.17 27.09
N GLY A 74 11.46 -4.97 26.57
CA GLY A 74 11.00 -3.66 26.09
C GLY A 74 11.50 -3.28 24.69
N ALA A 75 12.44 -4.03 24.11
CA ALA A 75 12.85 -3.81 22.72
C ALA A 75 11.85 -4.41 21.73
N SER A 76 11.76 -3.78 20.57
CA SER A 76 11.00 -4.32 19.43
C SER A 76 11.92 -5.06 18.47
N ALA A 77 11.47 -6.15 17.87
CA ALA A 77 12.21 -6.90 16.86
C ALA A 77 11.26 -7.37 15.74
N LEU A 78 11.80 -7.63 14.54
CA LEU A 78 11.09 -8.34 13.50
C LEU A 78 11.42 -9.82 13.54
N LEU A 79 10.44 -10.65 13.85
CA LEU A 79 10.55 -12.10 13.78
C LEU A 79 10.18 -12.58 12.38
N VAL A 80 11.10 -13.31 11.74
CA VAL A 80 10.89 -14.02 10.47
C VAL A 80 10.81 -15.50 10.77
N ASP A 81 9.66 -16.11 10.55
CA ASP A 81 9.44 -17.54 10.78
C ASP A 81 8.59 -18.18 9.66
N GLY A 82 8.22 -19.45 9.80
CA GLY A 82 7.38 -20.16 8.82
C GLY A 82 5.97 -19.56 8.62
N GLN A 83 5.59 -18.58 9.44
CA GLN A 83 4.33 -17.85 9.31
C GLN A 83 4.50 -16.49 8.60
N GLY A 84 5.73 -16.10 8.29
CA GLY A 84 6.09 -14.82 7.68
C GLY A 84 6.71 -13.83 8.66
N VAL A 85 6.63 -12.53 8.35
CA VAL A 85 7.24 -11.46 9.14
C VAL A 85 6.26 -10.90 10.17
N SER A 86 6.73 -10.71 11.40
CA SER A 86 5.94 -10.15 12.50
C SER A 86 6.79 -9.20 13.34
N LEU A 87 6.20 -8.10 13.75
CA LEU A 87 6.76 -7.25 14.80
C LEU A 87 6.45 -7.86 16.17
N VAL A 88 7.47 -8.03 16.99
CA VAL A 88 7.37 -8.60 18.33
C VAL A 88 7.94 -7.65 19.37
N ARG A 89 7.29 -7.59 20.54
CA ARG A 89 7.74 -6.83 21.71
C ARG A 89 7.03 -7.36 22.96
N ASP A 90 7.77 -7.69 24.00
CA ASP A 90 7.22 -8.11 25.31
C ASP A 90 6.12 -9.18 25.19
N GLY A 91 6.34 -10.21 24.37
CA GLY A 91 5.37 -11.28 24.12
C GLY A 91 4.17 -10.89 23.23
N MET A 92 4.07 -9.62 22.85
CA MET A 92 3.09 -9.18 21.84
C MET A 92 3.61 -9.47 20.45
N ARG A 93 2.69 -9.79 19.50
CA ARG A 93 3.00 -10.03 18.10
C ARG A 93 2.00 -9.29 17.22
N LEU A 94 2.53 -8.50 16.30
CA LEU A 94 1.77 -7.84 15.23
C LEU A 94 2.23 -8.39 13.89
N LYS A 95 1.29 -8.78 13.07
CA LYS A 95 1.48 -9.25 11.69
C LYS A 95 0.36 -8.68 10.83
N GLY A 96 0.69 -8.24 9.63
CA GLY A 96 -0.31 -7.94 8.62
C GLY A 96 -1.04 -9.22 8.19
N ASP A 97 -2.37 -9.15 8.07
CA ASP A 97 -3.20 -10.33 7.80
C ASP A 97 -4.41 -9.95 6.94
N PHE A 98 -4.25 -10.09 5.63
CA PHE A 98 -5.33 -9.82 4.68
C PHE A 98 -6.43 -10.88 4.68
N GLU A 99 -6.20 -12.11 5.18
CA GLU A 99 -7.24 -13.13 5.28
C GLU A 99 -8.41 -12.67 6.16
N ARG A 100 -8.14 -11.81 7.14
CA ARG A 100 -9.18 -11.20 7.98
C ARG A 100 -10.13 -10.29 7.19
N MET A 101 -9.68 -9.83 6.02
CA MET A 101 -10.45 -8.97 5.11
C MET A 101 -11.28 -9.77 4.11
N ALA A 102 -11.06 -11.09 3.99
CA ALA A 102 -11.69 -11.93 2.97
C ALA A 102 -13.21 -11.78 2.89
N ARG A 103 -13.89 -11.63 4.03
CA ARG A 103 -15.35 -11.40 4.05
C ARG A 103 -15.74 -10.02 3.52
N ARG A 104 -14.92 -8.99 3.77
CA ARG A 104 -15.21 -7.60 3.39
C ARG A 104 -15.01 -7.36 1.90
N ILE A 105 -14.09 -8.08 1.26
CA ILE A 105 -13.82 -7.96 -0.19
C ILE A 105 -14.76 -8.77 -1.07
N ARG A 106 -15.68 -9.55 -0.50
CA ARG A 106 -16.68 -10.28 -1.29
C ARG A 106 -17.61 -9.31 -2.03
N PRO A 107 -18.06 -9.64 -3.25
CA PRO A 107 -18.90 -8.77 -4.07
C PRO A 107 -20.17 -8.26 -3.34
N ASP A 108 -20.80 -9.12 -2.52
CA ASP A 108 -21.99 -8.81 -1.75
C ASP A 108 -21.74 -7.87 -0.55
N ALA A 109 -20.51 -7.80 -0.05
CA ALA A 109 -20.11 -6.96 1.07
C ALA A 109 -19.39 -5.68 0.64
N LEU A 110 -18.53 -5.79 -0.37
CA LEU A 110 -17.63 -4.73 -0.81
C LEU A 110 -18.34 -3.42 -1.16
N GLY A 111 -19.48 -3.49 -1.85
CA GLY A 111 -20.26 -2.31 -2.21
C GLY A 111 -20.86 -1.54 -1.03
N ARG A 112 -20.87 -2.13 0.17
CA ARG A 112 -21.34 -1.49 1.42
C ARG A 112 -20.23 -0.80 2.19
N GLU A 113 -18.96 -1.08 1.84
CA GLU A 113 -17.80 -0.44 2.47
C GLU A 113 -17.82 1.07 2.20
N LEU A 114 -17.75 1.86 3.26
CA LEU A 114 -17.80 3.33 3.15
C LEU A 114 -16.66 3.87 2.29
N LEU A 115 -15.45 3.31 2.41
CA LEU A 115 -14.31 3.69 1.60
C LEU A 115 -14.59 3.49 0.11
N VAL A 116 -15.09 2.31 -0.26
CA VAL A 116 -15.41 1.98 -1.66
C VAL A 116 -16.47 2.93 -2.22
N ARG A 117 -17.46 3.28 -1.40
CA ARG A 117 -18.48 4.28 -1.77
C ARG A 117 -17.90 5.69 -1.90
N ALA A 118 -16.99 6.09 -1.00
CA ALA A 118 -16.31 7.37 -1.05
C ALA A 118 -15.40 7.48 -2.28
N ALA A 119 -14.67 6.42 -2.60
CA ALA A 119 -13.77 6.36 -3.74
C ALA A 119 -14.49 6.24 -5.10
N ARG A 120 -15.81 6.00 -5.14
CA ARG A 120 -16.55 5.81 -6.39
C ARG A 120 -16.42 7.01 -7.31
N ILE A 121 -16.05 6.75 -8.55
CA ILE A 121 -15.94 7.73 -9.65
C ILE A 121 -17.11 7.54 -10.62
N LYS A 122 -17.93 8.60 -10.83
CA LYS A 122 -19.02 8.57 -11.80
C LYS A 122 -18.46 8.50 -13.22
N GLY A 123 -18.96 7.58 -14.03
CA GLY A 123 -18.53 7.39 -15.42
C GLY A 123 -17.16 6.75 -15.57
N GLY A 124 -16.56 6.23 -14.51
CA GLY A 124 -15.35 5.43 -14.57
C GLY A 124 -15.69 4.01 -15.03
N SER A 125 -15.21 3.62 -16.19
CA SER A 125 -15.35 2.27 -16.74
C SER A 125 -13.98 1.62 -16.79
N GLY A 126 -13.64 0.76 -15.83
CA GLY A 126 -12.41 -0.05 -15.82
C GLY A 126 -11.10 0.75 -15.76
N GLY A 127 -10.04 0.12 -15.27
CA GLY A 127 -8.71 0.71 -15.27
C GLY A 127 -8.50 1.91 -14.33
N LEU A 128 -9.38 2.12 -13.35
CA LEU A 128 -9.24 3.19 -12.36
C LEU A 128 -7.97 2.99 -11.51
N THR A 129 -7.31 4.10 -11.19
CA THR A 129 -6.09 4.11 -10.40
C THR A 129 -6.30 4.80 -9.05
N ALA A 130 -5.61 4.32 -8.02
CA ALA A 130 -5.59 4.96 -6.72
C ALA A 130 -4.17 5.00 -6.14
N VAL A 131 -3.90 6.02 -5.33
CA VAL A 131 -2.72 6.08 -4.48
C VAL A 131 -3.19 6.07 -3.03
N ASP A 132 -2.78 5.08 -2.25
CA ASP A 132 -2.88 5.10 -0.81
C ASP A 132 -1.60 5.73 -0.27
N ALA A 133 -1.68 7.00 0.11
CA ALA A 133 -0.53 7.78 0.54
C ALA A 133 -0.12 7.52 2.01
N THR A 134 -0.86 6.66 2.71
CA THR A 134 -0.68 6.34 4.13
C THR A 134 -0.98 4.86 4.38
N ALA A 135 -0.30 4.00 3.62
CA ALA A 135 -0.72 2.60 3.44
C ALA A 135 -0.74 1.77 4.74
N GLY A 136 0.20 1.98 5.67
CA GLY A 136 0.29 1.19 6.88
C GLY A 136 0.33 -0.31 6.58
N LEU A 137 -0.62 -1.08 7.11
CA LEU A 137 -0.75 -2.52 6.83
C LEU A 137 -1.59 -2.84 5.57
N GLY A 138 -2.03 -1.84 4.79
CA GLY A 138 -2.63 -2.01 3.48
C GLY A 138 -4.10 -2.46 3.45
N GLU A 139 -4.81 -2.49 4.58
CA GLU A 139 -6.20 -2.98 4.63
C GLU A 139 -7.15 -2.13 3.78
N ASP A 140 -7.01 -0.82 3.79
CA ASP A 140 -7.83 0.09 3.00
C ASP A 140 -7.48 0.02 1.50
N ALA A 141 -6.19 -0.09 1.17
CA ALA A 141 -5.73 -0.34 -0.19
C ALA A 141 -6.30 -1.65 -0.78
N LEU A 142 -6.39 -2.72 0.03
CA LEU A 142 -6.99 -3.98 -0.38
C LEU A 142 -8.48 -3.82 -0.75
N LEU A 143 -9.24 -2.99 -0.04
CA LEU A 143 -10.64 -2.70 -0.37
C LEU A 143 -10.75 -1.98 -1.73
N LEU A 144 -9.87 -1.02 -1.99
CA LEU A 144 -9.82 -0.31 -3.28
C LEU A 144 -9.43 -1.27 -4.41
N ALA A 145 -8.42 -2.11 -4.19
CA ALA A 145 -7.97 -3.10 -5.18
C ALA A 145 -9.05 -4.14 -5.49
N ALA A 146 -9.76 -4.63 -4.48
CA ALA A 146 -10.90 -5.52 -4.64
C ALA A 146 -12.06 -4.84 -5.40
N ALA A 147 -12.23 -3.52 -5.23
CA ALA A 147 -13.20 -2.72 -5.97
C ALA A 147 -12.79 -2.42 -7.42
N GLY A 148 -11.61 -2.89 -7.85
CA GLY A 148 -11.13 -2.82 -9.23
C GLY A 148 -10.12 -1.71 -9.52
N PHE A 149 -9.65 -0.97 -8.51
CA PHE A 149 -8.57 0.00 -8.68
C PHE A 149 -7.20 -0.70 -8.80
N SER A 150 -6.32 -0.13 -9.63
CA SER A 150 -4.88 -0.38 -9.52
C SER A 150 -4.34 0.56 -8.45
N VAL A 151 -3.78 0.03 -7.36
CA VAL A 151 -3.43 0.81 -6.17
C VAL A 151 -1.93 0.86 -5.98
N THR A 152 -1.37 2.06 -5.91
CA THR A 152 -0.01 2.31 -5.42
C THR A 152 -0.10 2.60 -3.92
N LEU A 153 0.64 1.83 -3.11
CA LEU A 153 0.70 1.96 -1.66
C LEU A 153 2.01 2.66 -1.30
N CYS A 154 1.94 3.80 -0.63
CA CYS A 154 3.12 4.50 -0.14
C CYS A 154 3.29 4.23 1.35
N GLU A 155 4.45 3.71 1.73
CA GLU A 155 4.81 3.50 3.14
C GLU A 155 6.25 3.94 3.38
N ARG A 156 6.44 4.89 4.28
CA ARG A 156 7.76 5.46 4.57
C ARG A 156 8.53 4.72 5.66
N ASP A 157 7.80 4.10 6.61
CA ASP A 157 8.44 3.35 7.68
C ASP A 157 8.93 2.00 7.15
N PRO A 158 10.23 1.70 7.20
CA PRO A 158 10.78 0.48 6.60
C PRO A 158 10.34 -0.80 7.33
N VAL A 159 9.98 -0.70 8.62
CA VAL A 159 9.47 -1.84 9.40
C VAL A 159 8.05 -2.17 8.99
N ILE A 160 7.19 -1.15 8.87
CA ILE A 160 5.82 -1.31 8.43
C ILE A 160 5.79 -1.77 6.96
N ALA A 161 6.64 -1.20 6.11
CA ALA A 161 6.81 -1.64 4.73
C ALA A 161 7.22 -3.12 4.63
N ALA A 162 8.09 -3.60 5.53
CA ALA A 162 8.45 -5.02 5.59
C ALA A 162 7.25 -5.92 5.97
N LEU A 163 6.44 -5.51 6.94
CA LEU A 163 5.21 -6.22 7.33
C LEU A 163 4.18 -6.24 6.20
N LEU A 164 4.03 -5.11 5.50
CA LEU A 164 3.10 -4.98 4.38
C LEU A 164 3.55 -5.83 3.20
N ARG A 165 4.83 -5.82 2.84
CA ARG A 165 5.40 -6.66 1.78
C ARG A 165 5.14 -8.15 2.05
N ASP A 166 5.46 -8.63 3.26
CA ASP A 166 5.17 -10.01 3.67
C ASP A 166 3.67 -10.34 3.54
N SER A 167 2.79 -9.39 3.88
CA SER A 167 1.34 -9.58 3.76
C SER A 167 0.89 -9.69 2.30
N LEU A 168 1.46 -8.88 1.41
CA LEU A 168 1.21 -8.94 -0.02
C LEU A 168 1.68 -10.28 -0.60
N ASP A 169 2.91 -10.70 -0.26
CA ASP A 169 3.50 -11.97 -0.74
C ASP A 169 2.65 -13.18 -0.30
N ARG A 170 2.22 -13.22 0.96
CA ARG A 170 1.34 -14.29 1.47
C ARG A 170 -0.05 -14.25 0.81
N ALA A 171 -0.61 -13.08 0.63
CA ALA A 171 -1.93 -12.93 0.02
C ALA A 171 -1.93 -13.25 -1.47
N ALA A 172 -0.82 -13.09 -2.17
CA ALA A 172 -0.67 -13.50 -3.56
C ALA A 172 -0.83 -15.02 -3.76
N ALA A 173 -0.55 -15.82 -2.72
CA ALA A 173 -0.79 -17.27 -2.72
C ALA A 173 -2.23 -17.67 -2.33
N SER A 174 -3.07 -16.71 -1.90
CA SER A 174 -4.44 -16.97 -1.48
C SER A 174 -5.42 -16.96 -2.64
N ALA A 175 -6.18 -18.02 -2.83
CA ALA A 175 -7.21 -18.09 -3.88
C ALA A 175 -8.26 -16.98 -3.80
N VAL A 176 -8.48 -16.41 -2.61
CA VAL A 176 -9.48 -15.35 -2.38
C VAL A 176 -8.89 -13.97 -2.62
N LEU A 177 -7.63 -13.76 -2.27
CA LEU A 177 -6.98 -12.44 -2.22
C LEU A 177 -6.13 -12.13 -3.45
N ALA A 178 -5.58 -13.14 -4.13
CA ALA A 178 -4.61 -12.99 -5.20
C ALA A 178 -5.05 -11.95 -6.25
N ARG A 179 -6.28 -12.07 -6.74
CA ARG A 179 -6.81 -11.15 -7.77
C ARG A 179 -6.85 -9.68 -7.33
N ALA A 180 -7.06 -9.41 -6.03
CA ALA A 180 -7.02 -8.05 -5.51
C ALA A 180 -5.57 -7.59 -5.34
N VAL A 181 -4.72 -8.44 -4.76
CA VAL A 181 -3.31 -8.12 -4.48
C VAL A 181 -2.50 -7.91 -5.75
N GLU A 182 -2.80 -8.59 -6.87
CA GLU A 182 -2.20 -8.33 -8.19
C GLU A 182 -2.33 -6.87 -8.65
N ARG A 183 -3.31 -6.12 -8.11
CA ARG A 183 -3.52 -4.70 -8.40
C ARG A 183 -2.84 -3.77 -7.41
N MET A 184 -2.10 -4.31 -6.44
CA MET A 184 -1.48 -3.56 -5.36
C MET A 184 0.04 -3.50 -5.56
N ARG A 185 0.61 -2.29 -5.59
CA ARG A 185 2.05 -2.08 -5.74
C ARG A 185 2.59 -1.25 -4.59
N LEU A 186 3.41 -1.83 -3.75
CA LEU A 186 4.10 -1.12 -2.66
C LEU A 186 5.27 -0.29 -3.20
N VAL A 187 5.30 0.97 -2.79
CA VAL A 187 6.41 1.91 -2.96
C VAL A 187 6.87 2.34 -1.57
N GLU A 188 8.11 1.98 -1.22
CA GLU A 188 8.73 2.38 0.04
C GLU A 188 9.28 3.81 -0.11
N GLY A 189 8.81 4.73 0.74
CA GLY A 189 9.23 6.12 0.71
C GLY A 189 8.16 7.11 1.15
N ASP A 190 8.54 8.38 1.21
CA ASP A 190 7.63 9.46 1.56
C ASP A 190 6.57 9.66 0.47
N SER A 191 5.32 9.67 0.88
CA SER A 191 4.18 9.78 -0.04
C SER A 191 4.13 11.13 -0.77
N VAL A 192 4.62 12.20 -0.16
CA VAL A 192 4.70 13.52 -0.81
C VAL A 192 5.63 13.45 -2.02
N ASP A 193 6.79 12.81 -1.83
CA ASP A 193 7.75 12.62 -2.93
C ASP A 193 7.20 11.69 -4.02
N VAL A 194 6.48 10.63 -3.63
CA VAL A 194 5.84 9.72 -4.59
C VAL A 194 4.77 10.45 -5.39
N LEU A 195 3.90 11.21 -4.73
CA LEU A 195 2.81 11.98 -5.38
C LEU A 195 3.35 13.01 -6.38
N HIS A 196 4.49 13.66 -6.09
CA HIS A 196 5.11 14.61 -7.00
C HIS A 196 5.78 13.97 -8.22
N ARG A 197 6.11 12.67 -8.16
CA ARG A 197 6.79 11.94 -9.24
C ARG A 197 5.88 11.03 -10.06
N LEU A 198 4.57 11.13 -9.87
CA LEU A 198 3.62 10.33 -10.65
C LEU A 198 3.64 10.77 -12.11
N ASP A 199 3.78 9.80 -13.02
CA ASP A 199 3.75 10.05 -14.46
C ASP A 199 2.35 10.44 -14.98
N ALA A 200 1.30 10.07 -14.23
CA ALA A 200 -0.09 10.37 -14.57
C ALA A 200 -0.91 10.63 -13.29
N SER A 201 -1.89 11.51 -13.42
CA SER A 201 -2.83 11.80 -12.32
C SER A 201 -3.65 10.57 -11.95
N PRO A 202 -3.69 10.16 -10.67
CA PRO A 202 -4.53 9.06 -10.23
C PRO A 202 -6.00 9.47 -10.21
N ASP A 203 -6.92 8.51 -10.29
CA ASP A 203 -8.35 8.82 -10.11
C ASP A 203 -8.67 9.18 -8.66
N VAL A 204 -8.03 8.50 -7.70
CA VAL A 204 -8.24 8.69 -6.26
C VAL A 204 -6.91 8.75 -5.53
N VAL A 205 -6.78 9.69 -4.59
CA VAL A 205 -5.75 9.64 -3.54
C VAL A 205 -6.45 9.40 -2.21
N LEU A 206 -6.03 8.37 -1.48
CA LEU A 206 -6.50 8.05 -0.12
C LEU A 206 -5.50 8.56 0.90
N LEU A 207 -6.00 9.24 1.93
CA LEU A 207 -5.25 9.73 3.08
C LEU A 207 -5.88 9.20 4.37
N ASP A 208 -5.12 8.48 5.19
CA ASP A 208 -5.48 8.09 6.58
C ASP A 208 -4.30 8.34 7.52
N PRO A 209 -3.80 9.60 7.61
CA PRO A 209 -2.68 9.88 8.49
C PRO A 209 -3.05 9.59 9.94
N MET A 210 -2.11 9.01 10.68
CA MET A 210 -2.25 8.72 12.10
C MET A 210 -2.53 10.00 12.88
N PHE A 211 -3.62 10.00 13.65
CA PHE A 211 -4.04 11.15 14.41
C PHE A 211 -3.38 11.16 15.80
N PRO A 212 -2.55 12.15 16.13
CA PRO A 212 -2.03 12.29 17.48
C PRO A 212 -3.18 12.54 18.45
N GLY A 213 -3.39 11.64 19.41
CA GLY A 213 -4.35 11.85 20.50
C GLY A 213 -5.66 11.10 20.42
N GLY A 214 -5.84 10.18 19.52
CA GLY A 214 -6.96 9.24 19.56
C GLY A 214 -6.87 8.35 20.79
N LYS A 215 -7.49 8.77 21.92
CA LYS A 215 -7.75 7.90 23.07
C LYS A 215 -8.73 6.81 22.66
N ARG A 216 -8.30 5.87 21.86
CA ARG A 216 -8.95 4.57 21.75
C ARG A 216 -8.41 3.71 22.86
N ALA A 217 -8.92 3.96 24.08
CA ALA A 217 -8.92 2.94 25.09
C ALA A 217 -9.30 1.63 24.41
N ALA A 218 -8.48 0.62 24.58
CA ALA A 218 -8.73 -0.77 24.21
C ALA A 218 -8.74 -1.18 22.71
N ALA A 219 -8.44 -0.35 21.74
CA ALA A 219 -8.03 -0.89 20.45
C ALA A 219 -6.61 -1.44 20.59
N LYS A 220 -6.52 -2.36 21.54
CA LYS A 220 -5.61 -3.51 21.59
C LYS A 220 -4.13 -3.15 21.46
N LYS A 221 -3.38 -3.63 22.40
CA LYS A 221 -1.92 -3.70 22.49
C LYS A 221 -1.18 -3.77 21.13
N LYS A 222 -1.80 -4.36 20.10
CA LYS A 222 -1.28 -4.41 18.73
C LYS A 222 -1.19 -3.05 18.02
N LEU A 223 -2.18 -2.17 18.22
CA LEU A 223 -2.17 -0.83 17.64
C LEU A 223 -1.11 0.06 18.34
N GLN A 224 -0.86 -0.18 19.61
CA GLN A 224 0.21 0.50 20.34
C GLN A 224 1.59 0.17 19.75
N LEU A 225 1.82 -1.06 19.29
CA LEU A 225 3.05 -1.42 18.59
C LEU A 225 3.25 -0.62 17.31
N ILE A 226 2.22 -0.43 16.50
CA ILE A 226 2.31 0.41 15.29
C ILE A 226 2.57 1.87 15.69
N GLN A 227 1.85 2.39 16.69
CA GLN A 227 2.01 3.77 17.16
C GLN A 227 3.42 4.08 17.72
N THR A 228 4.18 3.07 18.15
CA THR A 228 5.58 3.27 18.53
C THR A 228 6.52 3.35 17.33
N LEU A 229 6.10 2.87 16.17
CA LEU A 229 6.86 2.90 14.92
C LEU A 229 6.49 4.12 14.06
N GLU A 230 5.20 4.40 13.93
CA GLU A 230 4.71 5.50 13.11
C GLU A 230 4.91 6.84 13.83
N ALA A 231 5.78 7.69 13.29
CA ALA A 231 5.76 9.11 13.62
C ALA A 231 4.44 9.72 13.13
N PRO A 232 3.78 10.57 13.92
CA PRO A 232 2.65 11.36 13.45
C PRO A 232 3.02 12.08 12.15
N CYS A 233 2.02 12.35 11.31
CA CYS A 233 2.25 13.18 10.14
C CYS A 233 2.64 14.59 10.62
N ASP A 234 3.90 14.98 10.40
CA ASP A 234 4.44 16.23 10.91
C ASP A 234 3.85 17.46 10.20
N ASP A 235 3.30 17.26 8.99
CA ASP A 235 2.70 18.32 8.18
C ASP A 235 1.50 17.78 7.38
N GLU A 236 0.33 17.76 8.03
CA GLU A 236 -0.94 17.37 7.39
C GLU A 236 -1.25 18.27 6.17
N GLY A 237 -0.89 19.56 6.24
CA GLY A 237 -1.12 20.54 5.18
C GLY A 237 -0.31 20.20 3.93
N LYS A 238 0.98 19.87 4.09
CA LYS A 238 1.86 19.45 3.02
C LYS A 238 1.37 18.17 2.33
N LEU A 239 0.91 17.19 3.12
CA LEU A 239 0.36 15.93 2.60
C LEU A 239 -0.89 16.17 1.75
N VAL A 240 -1.85 16.99 2.24
CA VAL A 240 -3.07 17.31 1.48
C VAL A 240 -2.74 18.13 0.23
N ALA A 241 -1.82 19.09 0.34
CA ALA A 241 -1.37 19.89 -0.81
C ALA A 241 -0.75 19.01 -1.90
N ALA A 242 0.12 18.07 -1.54
CA ALA A 242 0.73 17.11 -2.47
C ALA A 242 -0.34 16.20 -3.11
N ALA A 243 -1.29 15.70 -2.31
CA ALA A 243 -2.39 14.89 -2.80
C ALA A 243 -3.25 15.64 -3.83
N MET A 244 -3.55 16.91 -3.60
CA MET A 244 -4.29 17.76 -4.55
C MET A 244 -3.44 18.11 -5.78
N ALA A 245 -2.15 18.39 -5.61
CA ALA A 245 -1.23 18.72 -6.70
C ALA A 245 -1.02 17.54 -7.67
N ALA A 246 -1.14 16.29 -7.22
CA ALA A 246 -1.13 15.10 -8.08
C ALA A 246 -2.31 15.08 -9.09
N GLY A 247 -3.27 16.00 -8.97
CA GLY A 247 -4.37 16.18 -9.90
C GLY A 247 -5.41 15.04 -9.89
N PRO A 248 -5.72 14.40 -8.76
CA PRO A 248 -6.70 13.32 -8.73
C PRO A 248 -8.11 13.85 -9.05
N ARG A 249 -8.98 12.96 -9.50
CA ARG A 249 -10.41 13.29 -9.59
C ARG A 249 -11.03 13.47 -8.22
N LYS A 250 -10.47 12.81 -7.19
CA LYS A 250 -10.93 12.88 -5.81
C LYS A 250 -9.81 12.57 -4.83
N VAL A 251 -9.70 13.36 -3.76
CA VAL A 251 -8.98 12.98 -2.54
C VAL A 251 -9.99 12.48 -1.52
N VAL A 252 -9.75 11.31 -0.95
CA VAL A 252 -10.58 10.68 0.08
C VAL A 252 -9.78 10.64 1.38
N ILE A 253 -10.28 11.30 2.41
CA ILE A 253 -9.59 11.45 3.69
C ILE A 253 -10.37 10.71 4.77
N LYS A 254 -9.73 9.72 5.40
CA LYS A 254 -10.34 8.97 6.50
C LYS A 254 -10.13 9.70 7.82
N ARG A 255 -11.22 9.90 8.55
CA ARG A 255 -11.19 10.61 9.86
C ARG A 255 -12.05 9.89 10.89
N PRO A 256 -11.75 10.06 12.18
CA PRO A 256 -12.72 9.71 13.23
C PRO A 256 -14.04 10.43 12.97
N ALA A 257 -15.18 9.78 13.23
CA ALA A 257 -16.50 10.35 12.92
C ALA A 257 -16.74 11.75 13.51
N LYS A 258 -16.14 12.04 14.68
CA LYS A 258 -16.23 13.34 15.39
C LYS A 258 -14.87 14.08 15.43
N GLY A 259 -13.87 13.64 14.67
CA GLY A 259 -12.55 14.29 14.63
C GLY A 259 -12.59 15.60 13.82
N PRO A 260 -11.57 16.46 13.96
CA PRO A 260 -11.44 17.66 13.12
C PRO A 260 -11.19 17.26 11.66
N TRP A 261 -11.37 18.21 10.76
CA TRP A 261 -10.93 18.07 9.36
C TRP A 261 -9.41 18.03 9.29
N LEU A 262 -8.89 17.27 8.32
CA LEU A 262 -7.44 17.18 8.11
C LEU A 262 -6.91 18.55 7.67
N ALA A 263 -5.87 19.04 8.33
CA ALA A 263 -5.30 20.38 8.10
C ALA A 263 -6.35 21.52 8.13
N GLY A 264 -7.50 21.33 8.79
CA GLY A 264 -8.58 22.31 8.83
C GLY A 264 -9.34 22.51 7.51
N ILE A 265 -9.09 21.68 6.49
CA ILE A 265 -9.69 21.84 5.16
C ILE A 265 -11.10 21.26 5.14
N GLU A 266 -12.09 22.10 4.85
CA GLU A 266 -13.48 21.69 4.71
C GLU A 266 -13.68 20.82 3.46
N PRO A 267 -14.26 19.60 3.58
CA PRO A 267 -14.51 18.74 2.44
C PRO A 267 -15.73 19.21 1.63
N ASP A 268 -15.75 18.86 0.33
CA ASP A 268 -16.93 19.07 -0.52
C ASP A 268 -18.13 18.27 -0.02
N TYR A 269 -17.89 17.08 0.53
CA TYR A 269 -18.88 16.24 1.22
C TYR A 269 -18.21 15.17 2.06
N SER A 270 -18.95 14.58 2.99
CA SER A 270 -18.48 13.48 3.82
C SER A 270 -19.44 12.28 3.80
N LEU A 271 -18.90 11.07 3.82
CA LEU A 271 -19.66 9.84 4.09
C LEU A 271 -19.40 9.40 5.53
N CYS A 272 -20.44 9.49 6.36
CA CYS A 272 -20.32 9.21 7.78
C CYS A 272 -20.71 7.78 8.13
N GLY A 273 -19.87 7.14 8.96
CA GLY A 273 -20.16 5.88 9.64
C GLY A 273 -20.20 6.08 11.16
N LYS A 274 -20.36 4.98 11.90
CA LYS A 274 -20.41 5.04 13.37
C LYS A 274 -19.09 5.45 14.01
N ALA A 275 -17.96 4.94 13.51
CA ALA A 275 -16.64 5.14 14.08
C ALA A 275 -15.74 6.04 13.23
N VAL A 276 -15.92 5.99 11.92
CA VAL A 276 -15.11 6.75 10.95
C VAL A 276 -16.02 7.46 9.96
N ARG A 277 -15.51 8.55 9.37
CA ARG A 277 -16.07 9.18 8.20
C ARG A 277 -15.00 9.29 7.10
N TYR A 278 -15.43 9.46 5.88
CA TYR A 278 -14.57 9.74 4.74
C TYR A 278 -14.94 11.12 4.19
N ASP A 279 -14.03 12.08 4.37
CA ASP A 279 -14.11 13.43 3.85
C ASP A 279 -13.59 13.40 2.40
N CYS A 280 -14.35 14.00 1.48
CA CYS A 280 -14.03 13.95 0.05
C CYS A 280 -13.77 15.35 -0.48
N LEU A 281 -12.60 15.54 -1.10
CA LEU A 281 -12.26 16.72 -1.89
C LEU A 281 -12.35 16.32 -3.36
N VAL A 282 -13.13 17.05 -4.16
CA VAL A 282 -13.36 16.74 -5.58
C VAL A 282 -12.66 17.77 -6.43
N ALA A 283 -11.83 17.32 -7.39
CA ALA A 283 -11.20 18.25 -8.31
C ALA A 283 -12.26 19.12 -9.02
N PRO A 284 -12.03 20.43 -9.14
CA PRO A 284 -12.90 21.30 -9.93
C PRO A 284 -13.04 20.71 -11.34
N ARG A 285 -14.25 20.47 -11.80
CA ARG A 285 -14.47 20.06 -13.20
C ARG A 285 -13.94 21.20 -14.06
N TYR A 286 -12.94 20.92 -14.86
CA TYR A 286 -12.53 21.82 -15.93
C TYR A 286 -13.78 22.25 -16.70
N GLY A 287 -14.16 23.52 -16.60
CA GLY A 287 -15.26 24.11 -17.38
C GLY A 287 -16.44 24.74 -16.65
N ARG A 288 -16.46 24.84 -15.31
CA ARG A 288 -17.39 25.75 -14.65
C ARG A 288 -16.64 27.05 -14.25
N HIS A 289 -16.55 28.00 -15.19
CA HIS A 289 -16.45 29.39 -14.81
C HIS A 289 -17.63 29.67 -13.87
N ARG A 290 -17.37 29.84 -12.59
CA ARG A 290 -18.29 30.60 -11.72
C ARG A 290 -18.26 32.01 -12.31
N GLY A 291 -19.24 32.34 -13.11
CA GLY A 291 -19.49 33.69 -13.52
C GLY A 291 -19.59 34.52 -12.24
N ALA A 292 -18.68 35.49 -12.14
CA ALA A 292 -18.84 36.56 -11.15
C ALA A 292 -20.17 37.26 -11.46
N CYS A 293 -21.07 37.23 -10.48
CA CYS A 293 -22.12 38.28 -10.33
C CYS A 293 -21.63 39.27 -9.33
#